data_093a0eb66140900ba5a303954d7b739f
#
_entry.id   093a0eb66140900ba5a303954d7b739f
#
_cell.length_a   1.000
_cell.length_b   1.000
_cell.length_c   1.000
_cell.angle_alpha   90.00
_cell.angle_beta   90.00
_cell.angle_gamma   90.00
#
_symmetry.space_group_name_H-M   'P 1'
#
loop_
_entity.id
_entity.type
_entity.pdbx_description
1 polymer ?
#
loop_
_entity_poly.entity_id
_entity_poly.type
_entity_poly.pdbx_seq_one_letter_code
_entity_poly.pdbx_strand_id
1 'polypeptide(L)'
;MAGPTRGFLGRRRERDPRLPPGQYDVGRDWPVLTAEPTPRVSPETWSITVDGRVEDPTTWAWDEAHRLPRAEYRGDIHCVTTWSKFDTWFAGVSVDTLFEAARPTADAHFVVATSKTGYTTNLPLEDVTGGRAWVVWEYDGGPLHVEHGGPVRLLVPHLYFWKSAKWVTKLTLMTRDQQGFWEQNGYHDLGDPWRQQRYQGD
;
A
#
# COMPACT_ATOMS: atom_id res chain seq x y z
N MET A 1 54.17 -31.60 0.20
CA MET A 1 53.34 -31.00 -0.88
C MET A 1 51.92 -30.89 -0.34
N ALA A 2 51.48 -29.69 0.02
CA ALA A 2 50.12 -29.45 0.50
C ALA A 2 49.20 -29.30 -0.72
N GLY A 3 48.16 -30.14 -0.80
CA GLY A 3 47.14 -30.06 -1.87
C GLY A 3 46.29 -28.82 -1.74
N PRO A 4 45.71 -28.33 -2.84
CA PRO A 4 44.89 -27.12 -2.82
C PRO A 4 43.60 -27.34 -2.01
N THR A 5 43.35 -26.48 -1.03
CA THR A 5 42.09 -26.40 -0.30
C THR A 5 40.98 -26.09 -1.29
N ARG A 6 39.99 -26.99 -1.39
CA ARG A 6 38.74 -26.75 -2.14
C ARG A 6 38.04 -25.56 -1.51
N GLY A 7 38.04 -24.43 -2.20
CA GLY A 7 37.22 -23.28 -1.84
C GLY A 7 35.75 -23.67 -1.83
N PHE A 8 34.98 -23.14 -0.89
CA PHE A 8 33.54 -23.26 -0.83
C PHE A 8 32.95 -22.57 -2.07
N LEU A 9 32.70 -23.35 -3.13
CA LEU A 9 31.80 -22.95 -4.21
C LEU A 9 30.36 -23.10 -3.70
N GLY A 10 29.92 -22.13 -2.92
CA GLY A 10 28.51 -22.00 -2.59
C GLY A 10 27.71 -21.94 -3.91
N ARG A 11 26.82 -22.90 -4.16
CA ARG A 11 25.84 -22.77 -5.24
C ARG A 11 25.14 -21.41 -5.01
N ARG A 12 25.31 -20.46 -5.93
CA ARG A 12 24.48 -19.28 -5.98
C ARG A 12 23.02 -19.80 -6.05
N ARG A 13 22.28 -19.66 -4.96
CA ARG A 13 20.84 -19.92 -4.99
C ARG A 13 20.28 -19.02 -6.09
N GLU A 14 19.66 -19.61 -7.09
CA GLU A 14 18.92 -18.86 -8.09
C GLU A 14 17.92 -17.99 -7.31
N ARG A 15 17.95 -16.70 -7.56
CA ARG A 15 17.09 -15.73 -6.88
C ARG A 15 15.68 -15.94 -7.42
N ASP A 16 14.68 -16.05 -6.55
CA ASP A 16 13.28 -16.11 -6.96
C ASP A 16 12.96 -14.85 -7.80
N PRO A 17 12.47 -15.00 -9.04
CA PRO A 17 12.16 -13.88 -9.93
C PRO A 17 11.06 -12.95 -9.38
N ARG A 18 10.30 -13.39 -8.39
CA ARG A 18 9.29 -12.60 -7.68
C ARG A 18 9.88 -11.66 -6.61
N LEU A 19 11.17 -11.81 -6.29
CA LEU A 19 11.85 -10.96 -5.31
C LEU A 19 12.50 -9.74 -5.97
N PRO A 20 12.02 -8.52 -5.70
CA PRO A 20 12.76 -7.31 -6.06
C PRO A 20 14.18 -7.31 -5.52
N PRO A 21 15.11 -6.52 -6.07
CA PRO A 21 16.47 -6.45 -5.60
C PRO A 21 16.57 -6.12 -4.10
N GLY A 22 17.37 -6.90 -3.35
CA GLY A 22 17.57 -6.72 -1.90
C GLY A 22 16.45 -7.24 -1.00
N GLN A 23 15.41 -7.88 -1.56
CA GLN A 23 14.30 -8.45 -0.79
C GLN A 23 14.54 -9.93 -0.46
N TYR A 24 13.86 -10.41 0.59
CA TYR A 24 13.74 -11.82 0.97
C TYR A 24 12.27 -12.16 1.27
N ASP A 25 11.87 -13.41 1.02
CA ASP A 25 10.53 -13.88 1.34
C ASP A 25 10.39 -14.19 2.84
N VAL A 26 9.36 -13.63 3.48
CA VAL A 26 9.03 -13.90 4.89
C VAL A 26 8.16 -15.16 5.08
N GLY A 27 7.75 -15.81 4.00
CA GLY A 27 6.91 -16.99 4.05
C GLY A 27 5.56 -16.72 4.71
N ARG A 28 5.28 -17.42 5.83
CA ARG A 28 4.00 -17.27 6.54
C ARG A 28 3.93 -16.03 7.41
N ASP A 29 5.06 -15.47 7.79
CA ASP A 29 5.10 -14.30 8.66
C ASP A 29 4.58 -13.04 7.93
N TRP A 30 4.08 -12.11 8.71
CA TRP A 30 3.76 -10.78 8.24
C TRP A 30 4.25 -9.77 9.28
N PRO A 31 5.46 -9.20 9.09
CA PRO A 31 6.02 -8.26 10.04
C PRO A 31 5.15 -7.02 10.21
N VAL A 32 4.95 -6.60 11.46
CA VAL A 32 4.21 -5.38 11.79
C VAL A 32 5.22 -4.25 11.96
N LEU A 33 5.08 -3.23 11.11
CA LEU A 33 5.81 -1.98 11.18
C LEU A 33 4.82 -0.82 11.20
N THR A 34 5.05 0.15 12.04
CA THR A 34 4.21 1.34 12.12
C THR A 34 5.02 2.54 12.58
N ALA A 35 4.72 3.72 12.03
CA ALA A 35 5.27 5.00 12.49
C ALA A 35 4.49 5.57 13.69
N GLU A 36 3.35 4.98 14.00
CA GLU A 36 2.37 5.53 14.93
C GLU A 36 1.80 4.42 15.84
N PRO A 37 1.33 4.75 17.04
CA PRO A 37 0.60 3.80 17.87
C PRO A 37 -0.63 3.26 17.13
N THR A 38 -0.90 1.96 17.27
CA THR A 38 -2.09 1.33 16.69
C THR A 38 -3.36 1.96 17.27
N PRO A 39 -4.20 2.62 16.45
CA PRO A 39 -5.40 3.30 16.93
C PRO A 39 -6.50 2.29 17.24
N ARG A 40 -7.45 2.71 18.06
CA ARG A 40 -8.73 2.04 18.19
C ARG A 40 -9.70 2.61 17.16
N VAL A 41 -9.92 1.86 16.08
CA VAL A 41 -10.88 2.22 15.03
C VAL A 41 -11.94 1.13 14.98
N SER A 42 -13.18 1.49 15.24
CA SER A 42 -14.29 0.54 15.09
C SER A 42 -14.94 0.70 13.72
N PRO A 43 -15.42 -0.40 13.11
CA PRO A 43 -16.16 -0.34 11.85
C PRO A 43 -17.33 0.67 11.89
N GLU A 44 -18.07 0.74 12.99
CA GLU A 44 -19.25 1.60 13.13
C GLU A 44 -18.92 3.10 13.05
N THR A 45 -17.69 3.48 13.36
CA THR A 45 -17.24 4.89 13.33
C THR A 45 -16.28 5.17 12.18
N TRP A 46 -15.96 4.15 11.39
CA TRP A 46 -15.09 4.32 10.23
C TRP A 46 -15.86 4.86 9.02
N SER A 47 -15.22 5.72 8.27
CA SER A 47 -15.67 6.17 6.96
C SER A 47 -14.46 6.46 6.08
N ILE A 48 -14.67 6.46 4.76
CA ILE A 48 -13.69 6.93 3.79
C ILE A 48 -14.27 8.06 2.97
N THR A 49 -13.50 9.13 2.82
CA THR A 49 -13.84 10.30 2.02
C THR A 49 -12.91 10.39 0.81
N VAL A 50 -13.47 10.67 -0.35
CA VAL A 50 -12.73 11.10 -1.54
C VAL A 50 -13.08 12.56 -1.77
N ASP A 51 -12.07 13.45 -1.75
CA ASP A 51 -12.23 14.89 -1.90
C ASP A 51 -11.10 15.55 -2.71
N GLY A 52 -11.02 16.86 -2.69
CA GLY A 52 -10.01 17.64 -3.40
C GLY A 52 -10.41 17.91 -4.86
N ARG A 53 -9.59 17.50 -5.82
CA ARG A 53 -9.82 17.74 -7.26
C ARG A 53 -10.79 16.70 -7.83
N VAL A 54 -12.03 16.77 -7.36
CA VAL A 54 -13.18 15.96 -7.80
C VAL A 54 -14.40 16.84 -8.00
N GLU A 55 -15.34 16.38 -8.85
CA GLU A 55 -16.61 17.08 -9.06
C GLU A 55 -17.59 16.81 -7.92
N ASP A 56 -17.63 15.56 -7.41
CA ASP A 56 -18.55 15.08 -6.38
C ASP A 56 -17.79 14.53 -5.17
N PRO A 57 -17.36 15.38 -4.22
CA PRO A 57 -16.77 14.89 -2.97
C PRO A 57 -17.73 13.93 -2.28
N THR A 58 -17.28 12.72 -2.02
CA THR A 58 -18.15 11.64 -1.51
C THR A 58 -17.53 10.98 -0.29
N THR A 59 -18.37 10.62 0.66
CA THR A 59 -18.00 9.87 1.86
C THR A 59 -18.86 8.62 1.95
N TRP A 60 -18.22 7.49 2.23
CA TRP A 60 -18.88 6.21 2.49
C TRP A 60 -18.62 5.79 3.93
N ALA A 61 -19.70 5.57 4.67
CA ALA A 61 -19.65 4.85 5.94
C ALA A 61 -19.37 3.35 5.70
N TRP A 62 -19.07 2.61 6.75
CA TRP A 62 -18.76 1.18 6.69
C TRP A 62 -19.74 0.37 5.84
N ASP A 63 -21.04 0.46 6.16
CA ASP A 63 -22.08 -0.29 5.46
C ASP A 63 -22.26 0.14 4.00
N GLU A 64 -22.00 1.42 3.70
CA GLU A 64 -22.06 1.94 2.34
C GLU A 64 -20.90 1.44 1.50
N ALA A 65 -19.68 1.45 2.05
CA ALA A 65 -18.50 0.90 1.39
C ALA A 65 -18.66 -0.60 1.09
N HIS A 66 -19.29 -1.36 1.99
CA HIS A 66 -19.54 -2.80 1.81
C HIS A 66 -20.63 -3.14 0.78
N ARG A 67 -21.46 -2.16 0.38
CA ARG A 67 -22.44 -2.33 -0.71
C ARG A 67 -21.85 -2.05 -2.10
N LEU A 68 -20.66 -1.42 -2.16
CA LEU A 68 -19.96 -1.22 -3.43
C LEU A 68 -19.51 -2.55 -4.03
N PRO A 69 -19.27 -2.60 -5.35
CA PRO A 69 -18.75 -3.81 -5.98
C PRO A 69 -17.47 -4.32 -5.29
N ARG A 70 -17.53 -5.56 -4.77
CA ARG A 70 -16.38 -6.21 -4.13
C ARG A 70 -15.29 -6.43 -5.14
N ALA A 71 -14.07 -6.07 -4.80
CA ALA A 71 -12.87 -6.29 -5.56
C ALA A 71 -11.84 -7.05 -4.73
N GLU A 72 -11.01 -7.85 -5.40
CA GLU A 72 -9.96 -8.65 -4.77
C GLU A 72 -8.60 -8.36 -5.40
N TYR A 73 -7.57 -8.48 -4.59
CA TYR A 73 -6.18 -8.54 -5.03
C TYR A 73 -5.57 -9.86 -4.60
N ARG A 74 -4.87 -10.52 -5.53
CA ARG A 74 -4.04 -11.70 -5.26
C ARG A 74 -2.67 -11.46 -5.85
N GLY A 75 -1.64 -11.53 -5.03
CA GLY A 75 -0.26 -11.27 -5.45
C GLY A 75 0.67 -10.97 -4.30
N ASP A 76 1.79 -10.39 -4.62
CA ASP A 76 2.88 -10.16 -3.70
C ASP A 76 2.90 -8.72 -3.18
N ILE A 77 3.40 -8.53 -1.97
CA ILE A 77 3.64 -7.21 -1.37
C ILE A 77 5.10 -7.11 -0.92
N HIS A 78 5.64 -5.90 -0.98
CA HIS A 78 7.05 -5.63 -0.73
C HIS A 78 7.23 -4.47 0.26
N CYS A 79 8.04 -4.67 1.30
CA CYS A 79 8.32 -3.62 2.27
C CYS A 79 9.72 -3.03 2.06
N VAL A 80 9.87 -1.74 2.29
CA VAL A 80 11.16 -1.04 2.24
C VAL A 80 12.19 -1.63 3.19
N THR A 81 11.75 -2.25 4.29
CA THR A 81 12.60 -2.96 5.26
C THR A 81 13.04 -4.35 4.79
N THR A 82 13.04 -4.54 3.48
CA THR A 82 13.63 -5.67 2.74
C THR A 82 12.86 -6.99 2.74
N TRP A 83 11.70 -7.08 3.35
CA TRP A 83 10.89 -8.28 3.25
C TRP A 83 9.84 -8.19 2.13
N SER A 84 9.53 -9.33 1.52
CA SER A 84 8.42 -9.57 0.63
C SER A 84 7.53 -10.67 1.19
N LYS A 85 6.24 -10.58 0.95
CA LYS A 85 5.29 -11.64 1.27
C LYS A 85 4.54 -12.02 0.01
N PHE A 86 4.63 -13.31 -0.34
CA PHE A 86 4.04 -13.87 -1.53
C PHE A 86 2.60 -14.34 -1.32
N ASP A 87 1.87 -14.44 -2.43
CA ASP A 87 0.55 -15.06 -2.50
C ASP A 87 -0.46 -14.48 -1.51
N THR A 88 -0.39 -13.17 -1.27
CA THR A 88 -1.35 -12.49 -0.41
C THR A 88 -2.71 -12.37 -1.08
N TRP A 89 -3.77 -12.47 -0.30
CA TRP A 89 -5.13 -12.28 -0.76
C TRP A 89 -5.83 -11.22 0.09
N PHE A 90 -6.19 -10.12 -0.56
CA PHE A 90 -6.95 -9.03 0.05
C PHE A 90 -8.29 -8.86 -0.64
N ALA A 91 -9.30 -8.38 0.10
CA ALA A 91 -10.58 -8.01 -0.47
C ALA A 91 -11.12 -6.71 0.14
N GLY A 92 -11.88 -6.01 -0.68
CA GLY A 92 -12.46 -4.72 -0.36
C GLY A 92 -13.14 -4.10 -1.57
N VAL A 93 -12.85 -2.85 -1.87
CA VAL A 93 -13.34 -2.10 -3.04
C VAL A 93 -12.17 -1.55 -3.84
N SER A 94 -12.28 -1.51 -5.18
CA SER A 94 -11.29 -0.84 -6.03
C SER A 94 -11.32 0.68 -5.81
N VAL A 95 -10.15 1.32 -5.83
CA VAL A 95 -10.07 2.79 -5.83
C VAL A 95 -10.74 3.37 -7.07
N ASP A 96 -10.72 2.67 -8.21
CA ASP A 96 -11.46 3.10 -9.42
C ASP A 96 -12.96 3.24 -9.15
N THR A 97 -13.57 2.33 -8.40
CA THR A 97 -15.00 2.41 -8.03
C THR A 97 -15.31 3.67 -7.19
N LEU A 98 -14.41 4.02 -6.27
CA LEU A 98 -14.57 5.23 -5.46
C LEU A 98 -14.38 6.49 -6.31
N PHE A 99 -13.41 6.48 -7.23
CA PHE A 99 -13.14 7.62 -8.11
C PHE A 99 -14.20 7.77 -9.21
N GLU A 100 -14.77 6.69 -9.71
CA GLU A 100 -15.93 6.77 -10.63
C GLU A 100 -17.09 7.54 -10.01
N ALA A 101 -17.37 7.32 -8.73
CA ALA A 101 -18.42 8.04 -8.01
C ALA A 101 -18.03 9.50 -7.71
N ALA A 102 -16.77 9.75 -7.33
CA ALA A 102 -16.30 11.09 -6.96
C ALA A 102 -15.97 11.98 -8.17
N ARG A 103 -15.75 11.40 -9.35
CA ARG A 103 -15.43 12.05 -10.63
C ARG A 103 -14.23 13.00 -10.55
N PRO A 104 -12.98 12.47 -10.61
CA PRO A 104 -11.77 13.28 -10.65
C PRO A 104 -11.83 14.32 -11.77
N THR A 105 -11.42 15.56 -11.47
CA THR A 105 -11.31 16.62 -12.47
C THR A 105 -10.09 16.38 -13.37
N ALA A 106 -10.06 16.95 -14.56
CA ALA A 106 -8.99 16.75 -15.54
C ALA A 106 -7.59 17.22 -15.06
N ASP A 107 -7.54 18.07 -14.05
CA ASP A 107 -6.30 18.56 -13.42
C ASP A 107 -5.92 17.82 -12.13
N ALA A 108 -6.58 16.72 -11.81
CA ALA A 108 -6.16 15.80 -10.77
C ALA A 108 -5.00 14.94 -11.27
N HIS A 109 -3.84 15.00 -10.63
CA HIS A 109 -2.64 14.26 -11.02
C HIS A 109 -2.05 13.43 -9.89
N PHE A 110 -2.36 13.74 -8.65
CA PHE A 110 -1.85 13.09 -7.45
C PHE A 110 -2.95 12.81 -6.44
N VAL A 111 -2.69 11.87 -5.54
CA VAL A 111 -3.54 11.52 -4.41
C VAL A 111 -2.72 11.54 -3.14
N VAL A 112 -3.24 12.18 -2.10
CA VAL A 112 -2.75 12.06 -0.74
C VAL A 112 -3.70 11.14 0.03
N ALA A 113 -3.20 9.98 0.44
CA ALA A 113 -3.92 9.08 1.34
C ALA A 113 -3.67 9.48 2.79
N THR A 114 -4.73 9.61 3.59
CA THR A 114 -4.66 10.01 4.99
C THR A 114 -5.26 8.92 5.89
N SER A 115 -4.53 8.56 6.93
CA SER A 115 -4.94 7.63 7.98
C SER A 115 -5.72 8.32 9.10
N LYS A 116 -6.42 7.54 9.91
CA LYS A 116 -7.09 7.99 11.14
C LYS A 116 -6.13 8.65 12.14
N THR A 117 -4.88 8.27 12.14
CA THR A 117 -3.81 8.73 13.02
C THR A 117 -3.13 10.03 12.56
N GLY A 118 -3.42 10.48 11.34
CA GLY A 118 -2.75 11.62 10.71
C GLY A 118 -1.58 11.25 9.80
N TYR A 119 -1.20 9.97 9.72
CA TYR A 119 -0.22 9.52 8.74
C TYR A 119 -0.71 9.83 7.32
N THR A 120 0.20 10.27 6.46
CA THR A 120 -0.08 10.55 5.04
C THR A 120 0.96 9.89 4.14
N THR A 121 0.57 9.60 2.92
CA THR A 121 1.48 9.24 1.81
C THR A 121 0.93 9.77 0.50
N ASN A 122 1.83 10.23 -0.38
CA ASN A 122 1.50 10.71 -1.71
C ASN A 122 1.57 9.57 -2.74
N LEU A 123 0.79 9.68 -3.78
CA LEU A 123 0.72 8.72 -4.88
C LEU A 123 0.41 9.47 -6.18
N PRO A 124 1.09 9.20 -7.31
CA PRO A 124 0.59 9.58 -8.61
C PRO A 124 -0.82 8.99 -8.84
N LEU A 125 -1.70 9.73 -9.51
CA LEU A 125 -3.06 9.26 -9.79
C LEU A 125 -3.05 7.96 -10.63
N GLU A 126 -2.11 7.84 -11.56
CA GLU A 126 -1.93 6.64 -12.38
C GLU A 126 -1.57 5.38 -11.58
N ASP A 127 -0.95 5.53 -10.41
CA ASP A 127 -0.59 4.40 -9.54
C ASP A 127 -1.74 3.91 -8.66
N VAL A 128 -2.85 4.62 -8.62
CA VAL A 128 -4.04 4.22 -7.85
C VAL A 128 -5.26 3.96 -8.72
N THR A 129 -5.15 4.13 -10.02
CA THR A 129 -6.21 3.88 -11.01
C THR A 129 -5.88 2.72 -11.94
N GLY A 130 -6.84 2.28 -12.76
CA GLY A 130 -6.66 1.21 -13.73
C GLY A 130 -6.47 -0.18 -13.08
N GLY A 131 -7.13 -0.44 -11.96
CA GLY A 131 -7.04 -1.72 -11.24
C GLY A 131 -5.73 -1.91 -10.47
N ARG A 132 -5.11 -0.82 -10.01
CA ARG A 132 -3.80 -0.84 -9.35
C ARG A 132 -3.85 -0.60 -7.85
N ALA A 133 -5.00 -0.16 -7.30
CA ALA A 133 -5.16 0.11 -5.88
C ALA A 133 -6.55 -0.27 -5.35
N TRP A 134 -6.59 -0.62 -4.07
CA TRP A 134 -7.80 -1.03 -3.36
C TRP A 134 -7.87 -0.41 -1.97
N VAL A 135 -9.07 -0.22 -1.48
CA VAL A 135 -9.40 0.01 -0.07
C VAL A 135 -9.90 -1.31 0.48
N VAL A 136 -9.11 -1.97 1.35
CA VAL A 136 -9.34 -3.36 1.74
C VAL A 136 -9.64 -3.51 3.23
N TRP A 137 -10.53 -4.43 3.58
CA TRP A 137 -10.94 -4.77 4.96
C TRP A 137 -10.82 -6.26 5.29
N GLU A 138 -10.48 -7.09 4.29
CA GLU A 138 -10.23 -8.52 4.48
C GLU A 138 -8.81 -8.89 4.06
N TYR A 139 -8.27 -9.87 4.75
CA TYR A 139 -7.02 -10.53 4.43
C TYR A 139 -7.17 -12.05 4.63
N ASP A 140 -6.78 -12.85 3.63
CA ASP A 140 -6.83 -14.32 3.65
C ASP A 140 -8.21 -14.89 4.09
N GLY A 141 -9.28 -14.26 3.63
CA GLY A 141 -10.67 -14.66 3.88
C GLY A 141 -11.23 -14.28 5.26
N GLY A 142 -10.48 -13.55 6.07
CA GLY A 142 -10.91 -13.03 7.36
C GLY A 142 -10.81 -11.52 7.49
N PRO A 143 -11.31 -10.92 8.58
CA PRO A 143 -11.16 -9.50 8.85
C PRO A 143 -9.67 -9.12 8.93
N LEU A 144 -9.31 -7.97 8.37
CA LEU A 144 -7.96 -7.44 8.45
C LEU A 144 -7.58 -7.12 9.91
N HIS A 145 -6.48 -7.69 10.40
CA HIS A 145 -6.02 -7.47 11.77
C HIS A 145 -5.64 -6.00 12.01
N VAL A 146 -5.94 -5.49 13.21
CA VAL A 146 -5.77 -4.07 13.56
C VAL A 146 -4.34 -3.58 13.34
N GLU A 147 -3.32 -4.36 13.69
CA GLU A 147 -1.90 -4.00 13.53
C GLU A 147 -1.47 -3.94 12.05
N HIS A 148 -2.20 -4.62 11.17
CA HIS A 148 -2.01 -4.58 9.73
C HIS A 148 -2.86 -3.51 9.04
N GLY A 149 -3.57 -2.68 9.80
CA GLY A 149 -4.35 -1.55 9.32
C GLY A 149 -5.85 -1.75 9.39
N GLY A 150 -6.34 -2.83 10.05
CA GLY A 150 -7.78 -3.03 10.26
C GLY A 150 -8.44 -1.90 11.08
N PRO A 151 -9.72 -1.61 10.84
CA PRO A 151 -10.63 -2.35 9.97
C PRO A 151 -10.36 -2.16 8.47
N VAL A 152 -9.71 -1.08 8.03
CA VAL A 152 -9.51 -0.77 6.61
C VAL A 152 -8.13 -0.18 6.35
N ARG A 153 -7.50 -0.61 5.27
CA ARG A 153 -6.27 -0.01 4.76
C ARG A 153 -6.33 0.26 3.26
N LEU A 154 -5.49 1.18 2.80
CA LEU A 154 -5.14 1.29 1.39
C LEU A 154 -4.19 0.14 1.01
N LEU A 155 -4.32 -0.39 -0.19
CA LEU A 155 -3.44 -1.38 -0.79
C LEU A 155 -2.98 -0.91 -2.17
N VAL A 156 -1.68 -0.66 -2.32
CA VAL A 156 -0.99 -0.31 -3.57
C VAL A 156 0.20 -1.27 -3.72
N PRO A 157 -0.05 -2.50 -4.17
CA PRO A 157 0.89 -3.61 -3.97
C PRO A 157 2.15 -3.54 -4.82
N HIS A 158 2.13 -2.82 -5.95
CA HIS A 158 3.28 -2.65 -6.83
C HIS A 158 4.32 -1.63 -6.33
N LEU A 159 3.96 -0.85 -5.29
CA LEU A 159 4.88 0.06 -4.61
C LEU A 159 5.29 -0.50 -3.25
N TYR A 160 6.38 0.01 -2.68
CA TYR A 160 6.74 -0.35 -1.31
C TYR A 160 5.60 -0.07 -0.33
N PHE A 161 5.42 -0.93 0.66
CA PHE A 161 4.21 -1.06 1.46
C PHE A 161 3.91 0.14 2.38
N TRP A 162 4.83 1.10 2.53
CA TRP A 162 4.49 2.37 3.19
C TRP A 162 3.50 3.22 2.37
N LYS A 163 3.44 3.01 1.03
CA LYS A 163 2.45 3.63 0.15
C LYS A 163 1.02 3.08 0.37
N SER A 164 0.91 1.97 1.05
CA SER A 164 -0.34 1.31 1.43
C SER A 164 -0.75 1.73 2.85
N ALA A 165 -1.28 2.95 3.01
CA ALA A 165 -1.61 3.54 4.30
C ALA A 165 -2.56 2.67 5.14
N LYS A 166 -2.19 2.35 6.39
CA LYS A 166 -3.04 1.69 7.37
C LYS A 166 -4.14 2.63 7.86
N TRP A 167 -5.26 2.10 8.30
CA TRP A 167 -6.37 2.86 8.90
C TRP A 167 -6.81 4.05 8.05
N VAL A 168 -6.81 3.86 6.74
CA VAL A 168 -7.12 4.92 5.77
C VAL A 168 -8.55 5.44 5.96
N THR A 169 -8.70 6.77 5.92
CA THR A 169 -10.00 7.45 6.07
C THR A 169 -10.24 8.49 4.98
N LYS A 170 -9.20 8.83 4.21
CA LYS A 170 -9.37 9.84 3.17
C LYS A 170 -8.39 9.64 2.01
N LEU A 171 -8.87 9.93 0.80
CA LEU A 171 -8.10 10.08 -0.43
C LEU A 171 -8.37 11.48 -0.97
N THR A 172 -7.39 12.37 -0.90
CA THR A 172 -7.51 13.75 -1.40
C THR A 172 -6.80 13.87 -2.74
N LEU A 173 -7.54 14.18 -3.80
CA LEU A 173 -6.98 14.37 -5.13
C LEU A 173 -6.38 15.78 -5.27
N MET A 174 -5.21 15.87 -5.87
CA MET A 174 -4.38 17.07 -5.94
C MET A 174 -3.90 17.34 -7.37
N THR A 175 -3.73 18.62 -7.70
CA THR A 175 -3.09 19.05 -8.97
C THR A 175 -1.56 18.91 -8.91
N ARG A 176 -0.96 19.11 -7.72
CA ARG A 176 0.49 19.01 -7.48
C ARG A 176 0.75 17.98 -6.42
N ASP A 177 1.92 17.35 -6.53
CA ASP A 177 2.38 16.40 -5.52
C ASP A 177 2.57 17.08 -4.16
N GLN A 178 2.18 16.38 -3.11
CA GLN A 178 2.38 16.80 -1.72
C GLN A 178 2.93 15.62 -0.94
N GLN A 179 4.19 15.68 -0.59
CA GLN A 179 4.88 14.64 0.17
C GLN A 179 4.14 14.28 1.46
N GLY A 180 4.00 12.98 1.71
CA GLY A 180 3.47 12.43 2.95
C GLY A 180 4.54 12.28 4.02
N PHE A 181 4.21 11.54 5.09
CA PHE A 181 5.04 11.41 6.28
C PHE A 181 6.46 10.88 5.98
N TRP A 182 6.58 9.73 5.30
CA TRP A 182 7.90 9.14 5.05
C TRP A 182 8.67 9.89 3.97
N GLU A 183 8.01 10.40 2.96
CA GLU A 183 8.62 11.20 1.90
C GLU A 183 9.27 12.47 2.47
N GLN A 184 8.61 13.15 3.41
CA GLN A 184 9.18 14.29 4.16
C GLN A 184 10.36 13.88 5.08
N ASN A 185 10.45 12.60 5.43
CA ASN A 185 11.55 12.04 6.21
C ASN A 185 12.64 11.38 5.34
N GLY A 186 12.70 11.72 4.05
CA GLY A 186 13.78 11.32 3.15
C GLY A 186 13.55 10.02 2.38
N TYR A 187 12.34 9.45 2.41
CA TYR A 187 11.97 8.32 1.55
C TYR A 187 11.64 8.80 0.13
N HIS A 188 11.70 7.88 -0.82
CA HIS A 188 11.45 8.16 -2.23
C HIS A 188 9.98 8.51 -2.49
N ASP A 189 9.70 9.51 -3.35
CA ASP A 189 8.33 9.95 -3.63
C ASP A 189 7.45 8.87 -4.30
N LEU A 190 8.03 7.98 -5.14
CA LEU A 190 7.29 6.89 -5.79
C LEU A 190 7.38 5.57 -5.02
N GLY A 191 8.59 5.09 -4.72
CA GLY A 191 8.80 3.87 -3.93
C GLY A 191 8.60 2.57 -4.69
N ASP A 192 9.10 2.47 -5.94
CA ASP A 192 9.10 1.23 -6.73
C ASP A 192 10.12 0.23 -6.17
N PRO A 193 9.70 -0.98 -5.70
CA PRO A 193 10.60 -1.98 -5.15
C PRO A 193 11.55 -2.60 -6.18
N TRP A 194 11.13 -2.69 -7.45
CA TRP A 194 11.95 -3.25 -8.52
C TRP A 194 13.08 -2.33 -8.94
N ARG A 195 12.88 -1.01 -8.76
CA ARG A 195 13.89 0.04 -8.98
C ARG A 195 14.68 0.37 -7.72
N GLN A 196 14.38 -0.30 -6.60
CA GLN A 196 14.96 -0.08 -5.27
C GLN A 196 14.80 1.37 -4.77
N GLN A 197 13.74 2.05 -5.14
CA GLN A 197 13.45 3.43 -4.75
C GLN A 197 13.06 3.51 -3.26
N ARG A 198 14.06 3.47 -2.38
CA ARG A 198 13.88 3.51 -0.91
C ARG A 198 13.96 4.92 -0.37
N TYR A 199 14.95 5.69 -0.84
CA TYR A 199 15.26 7.03 -0.34
C TYR A 199 15.30 8.04 -1.47
N GLN A 200 15.25 9.32 -1.12
CA GLN A 200 15.44 10.40 -2.08
C GLN A 200 16.81 10.27 -2.73
N GLY A 201 16.85 10.26 -4.05
CA GLY A 201 18.08 10.12 -4.83
C GLY A 201 18.42 8.69 -5.30
N ASP A 202 17.60 7.69 -4.95
CA ASP A 202 17.73 6.33 -5.50
C ASP A 202 17.25 6.25 -6.96
#